data_7a6ee295c938c68c70b7d4c73088a0fe
#
_entry.id   7a6ee295c938c68c70b7d4c73088a0fe
#
_cell.length_a   1.000
_cell.length_b   1.000
_cell.length_c   1.000
_cell.angle_alpha   90.00
_cell.angle_beta   90.00
_cell.angle_gamma   90.00
#
_symmetry.space_group_name_H-M   'P 1'
#
loop_
_entity.id
_entity.type
_entity.pdbx_description
1 polymer ?
#
loop_
_entity_poly.entity_id
_entity_poly.type
_entity_poly.pdbx_seq_one_letter_code
_entity_poly.pdbx_strand_id
1 'polypeptide(L)'
;IAASQKNWNRMPAEEITANVFCPEPRVMALFLQSTAGVNGGVLFGQDGRLAIIADNMVVDGHACTLAKTTDRIGFTPSSSPTQRAFIKNNEGLVARQNAVPVRGKHMSFTLKIVPVINNSQLRHVADNTLLESNMAWELLTQE
;
A
#
# COMPACT_ATOMS: atom_id res chain seq x y z
N ILE A 1 -6.71 6.10 22.60
CA ILE A 1 -5.77 6.50 21.57
C ILE A 1 -4.38 6.05 21.96
N ALA A 2 -3.66 5.48 21.00
CA ALA A 2 -2.31 5.00 21.25
C ALA A 2 -1.39 6.13 21.65
N ALA A 3 -0.33 5.80 22.39
CA ALA A 3 0.66 6.78 22.78
C ALA A 3 1.19 7.51 21.54
N SER A 4 1.32 8.81 21.65
CA SER A 4 1.83 9.62 20.55
C SER A 4 3.35 9.73 20.65
N GLN A 5 4.00 9.80 19.50
CA GLN A 5 5.38 10.18 19.38
C GLN A 5 5.44 11.48 18.61
N LYS A 6 6.05 12.52 19.20
CA LYS A 6 6.22 13.83 18.55
C LYS A 6 4.89 14.36 17.99
N ASN A 7 3.84 14.30 18.77
CA ASN A 7 2.51 14.80 18.41
C ASN A 7 1.76 13.98 17.36
N TRP A 8 2.24 12.79 17.04
CA TRP A 8 1.54 11.89 16.12
C TRP A 8 0.82 10.78 16.89
N ASN A 9 -0.38 10.47 16.47
CA ASN A 9 -1.21 9.43 17.08
C ASN A 9 -1.64 8.42 16.03
N ARG A 10 -1.56 7.15 16.39
CA ARG A 10 -2.07 6.07 15.56
C ARG A 10 -3.54 5.83 15.86
N MET A 11 -4.33 5.70 14.81
CA MET A 11 -5.72 5.27 14.90
C MET A 11 -5.81 3.76 14.72
N PRO A 12 -6.96 3.14 15.06
CA PRO A 12 -7.13 1.71 14.80
C PRO A 12 -6.91 1.37 13.33
N ALA A 13 -6.26 0.24 13.08
CA ALA A 13 -5.97 -0.21 11.73
C ALA A 13 -7.16 -0.90 11.11
N GLU A 14 -7.27 -0.80 9.79
CA GLU A 14 -8.19 -1.60 8.99
C GLU A 14 -7.39 -2.58 8.16
N GLU A 15 -7.91 -3.78 7.99
CA GLU A 15 -7.32 -4.76 7.10
C GLU A 15 -8.30 -5.08 5.98
N ILE A 16 -7.79 -5.07 4.76
CA ILE A 16 -8.56 -5.48 3.60
C ILE A 16 -7.74 -6.46 2.77
N THR A 17 -8.42 -7.32 2.04
CA THR A 17 -7.76 -8.21 1.09
C THR A 17 -7.94 -7.63 -0.30
N ALA A 18 -6.83 -7.37 -0.97
CA ALA A 18 -6.84 -6.93 -2.35
C ALA A 18 -6.82 -8.14 -3.26
N ASN A 19 -7.67 -8.14 -4.26
CA ASN A 19 -7.73 -9.20 -5.28
C ASN A 19 -7.65 -8.57 -6.65
N VAL A 20 -6.73 -9.06 -7.46
CA VAL A 20 -6.49 -8.55 -8.79
C VAL A 20 -6.53 -9.70 -9.77
N PHE A 21 -7.28 -9.54 -10.86
CA PHE A 21 -7.48 -10.59 -11.83
C PHE A 21 -7.04 -10.16 -13.22
N CYS A 22 -6.46 -11.09 -13.94
CA CYS A 22 -6.03 -10.90 -15.31
C CYS A 22 -6.53 -12.10 -16.14
N PRO A 23 -7.07 -11.89 -17.33
CA PRO A 23 -7.62 -13.02 -18.11
C PRO A 23 -6.55 -13.98 -18.59
N GLU A 24 -5.31 -13.50 -18.77
CA GLU A 24 -4.18 -14.34 -19.18
C GLU A 24 -3.06 -14.24 -18.15
N PRO A 25 -2.20 -15.27 -18.02
CA PRO A 25 -1.09 -15.18 -17.07
C PRO A 25 -0.15 -14.04 -17.43
N ARG A 26 0.04 -13.12 -16.52
CA ARG A 26 0.91 -11.97 -16.69
C ARG A 26 1.58 -11.60 -15.38
N VAL A 27 2.66 -10.87 -15.46
CA VAL A 27 3.20 -10.21 -14.28
C VAL A 27 2.31 -9.02 -13.99
N MET A 28 1.76 -8.98 -12.79
CA MET A 28 0.84 -7.92 -12.37
C MET A 28 1.54 -7.02 -11.35
N ALA A 29 1.38 -5.71 -11.52
CA ALA A 29 1.83 -4.73 -10.54
C ALA A 29 0.68 -3.82 -10.18
N LEU A 30 0.45 -3.62 -8.90
CA LEU A 30 -0.61 -2.74 -8.41
C LEU A 30 0.04 -1.51 -7.80
N PHE A 31 -0.19 -0.36 -8.44
CA PHE A 31 0.41 0.91 -8.03
C PHE A 31 -0.58 1.75 -7.24
N LEU A 32 -0.07 2.37 -6.19
CA LEU A 32 -0.85 3.30 -5.38
C LEU A 32 -0.63 4.72 -5.88
N GLN A 33 -1.72 5.43 -6.13
CA GLN A 33 -1.71 6.86 -6.42
C GLN A 33 -2.57 7.59 -5.42
N SER A 34 -2.04 8.65 -4.84
CA SER A 34 -2.78 9.44 -3.87
C SER A 34 -2.20 10.84 -3.80
N THR A 35 -2.84 11.70 -3.02
CA THR A 35 -2.23 12.97 -2.65
C THR A 35 -1.09 12.67 -1.68
N ALA A 36 0.10 13.18 -1.98
CA ALA A 36 1.27 12.92 -1.16
C ALA A 36 1.18 13.65 0.18
N GLY A 37 1.49 12.92 1.24
CA GLY A 37 1.65 13.49 2.57
C GLY A 37 3.14 13.63 2.92
N VAL A 38 3.44 13.60 4.21
CA VAL A 38 4.81 13.74 4.71
C VAL A 38 5.66 12.56 4.24
N ASN A 39 6.86 12.85 3.74
CA ASN A 39 7.83 11.84 3.28
C ASN A 39 7.29 10.91 2.19
N GLY A 40 6.45 11.45 1.31
CA GLY A 40 5.89 10.64 0.22
C GLY A 40 4.79 9.69 0.65
N GLY A 41 4.35 9.75 1.90
CA GLY A 41 3.24 8.92 2.36
C GLY A 41 1.91 9.36 1.80
N VAL A 42 0.87 8.62 2.13
CA VAL A 42 -0.50 8.92 1.70
C VAL A 42 -1.10 9.96 2.64
N LEU A 43 -1.56 11.08 2.08
CA LEU A 43 -2.20 12.12 2.88
C LEU A 43 -3.53 11.65 3.44
N PHE A 44 -3.79 11.96 4.70
CA PHE A 44 -5.05 11.67 5.36
C PHE A 44 -5.50 12.92 6.13
N GLY A 45 -6.61 13.51 5.71
CA GLY A 45 -7.04 14.78 6.25
C GLY A 45 -6.10 15.91 5.80
N GLN A 46 -5.93 16.93 6.61
CA GLN A 46 -5.04 18.05 6.28
C GLN A 46 -3.57 17.76 6.56
N ASP A 47 -3.28 17.16 7.69
CA ASP A 47 -1.91 16.98 8.16
C ASP A 47 -1.56 15.54 8.52
N GLY A 48 -2.52 14.62 8.42
CA GLY A 48 -2.29 13.23 8.74
C GLY A 48 -1.81 12.43 7.54
N ARG A 49 -1.61 11.14 7.75
CA ARG A 49 -1.22 10.22 6.69
C ARG A 49 -1.79 8.83 6.98
N LEU A 50 -1.83 8.04 5.94
CA LEU A 50 -2.10 6.60 6.07
C LEU A 50 -0.79 5.84 5.97
N ALA A 51 -0.51 5.01 6.95
CA ALA A 51 0.58 4.04 6.83
C ALA A 51 -0.04 2.78 6.21
N ILE A 52 0.46 2.36 5.08
CA ILE A 52 -0.07 1.22 4.35
C ILE A 52 0.96 0.12 4.32
N ILE A 53 0.57 -1.05 4.81
CA ILE A 53 1.45 -2.22 4.87
C ILE A 53 0.82 -3.32 4.05
N ALA A 54 1.60 -3.88 3.12
CA ALA A 54 1.17 -5.03 2.33
C ALA A 54 1.90 -6.27 2.81
N ASP A 55 1.18 -7.37 2.94
CA ASP A 55 1.78 -8.66 3.22
C ASP A 55 0.92 -9.78 2.63
N ASN A 56 1.35 -11.01 2.87
CA ASN A 56 0.59 -12.20 2.47
C ASN A 56 0.31 -12.24 0.96
N MET A 57 1.35 -12.02 0.15
CA MET A 57 1.23 -12.05 -1.29
C MET A 57 1.02 -13.48 -1.78
N VAL A 58 -0.02 -13.66 -2.60
CA VAL A 58 -0.38 -14.96 -3.18
C VAL A 58 -0.69 -14.77 -4.66
N VAL A 59 -0.13 -15.64 -5.51
CA VAL A 59 -0.45 -15.65 -6.93
C VAL A 59 -0.91 -17.05 -7.29
N ASP A 60 -2.12 -17.14 -7.85
CA ASP A 60 -2.74 -18.41 -8.26
C ASP A 60 -2.67 -19.46 -7.15
N GLY A 61 -2.91 -19.03 -5.91
CA GLY A 61 -2.92 -19.92 -4.75
C GLY A 61 -1.56 -20.23 -4.15
N HIS A 62 -0.47 -19.67 -4.69
CA HIS A 62 0.88 -19.94 -4.20
C HIS A 62 1.44 -18.73 -3.47
N ALA A 63 1.94 -18.95 -2.26
CA ALA A 63 2.55 -17.88 -1.47
C ALA A 63 3.83 -17.39 -2.12
N CYS A 64 3.99 -16.07 -2.16
CA CYS A 64 5.13 -15.41 -2.78
C CYS A 64 5.69 -14.34 -1.85
N THR A 65 6.90 -13.89 -2.15
CA THR A 65 7.39 -12.64 -1.58
C THR A 65 6.89 -11.49 -2.45
N LEU A 66 7.07 -10.27 -1.97
CA LEU A 66 6.68 -9.09 -2.73
C LEU A 66 7.86 -8.13 -2.83
N ALA A 67 7.87 -7.33 -3.88
CA ALA A 67 8.85 -6.28 -4.06
C ALA A 67 8.13 -5.00 -4.45
N LYS A 68 8.72 -3.88 -4.09
CA LYS A 68 8.20 -2.58 -4.48
C LYS A 68 8.90 -2.10 -5.74
N THR A 69 8.18 -1.33 -6.54
CA THR A 69 8.74 -0.72 -7.74
C THR A 69 8.11 0.64 -7.97
N THR A 70 8.87 1.56 -8.55
CA THR A 70 8.35 2.81 -9.07
C THR A 70 8.36 2.80 -10.60
N ASP A 71 8.87 1.73 -11.20
CA ASP A 71 8.99 1.57 -12.65
C ASP A 71 7.68 0.98 -13.20
N ARG A 72 6.89 1.81 -13.86
CA ARG A 72 5.59 1.41 -14.40
C ARG A 72 5.67 0.63 -15.70
N ILE A 73 6.84 0.47 -16.26
CA ILE A 73 7.03 -0.22 -17.55
C ILE A 73 7.66 -1.58 -17.34
N GLY A 74 8.84 -1.61 -16.76
CA GLY A 74 9.59 -2.85 -16.59
C GLY A 74 9.46 -3.49 -15.22
N PHE A 75 8.81 -2.81 -14.26
CA PHE A 75 8.63 -3.27 -12.89
C PHE A 75 9.95 -3.61 -12.20
N THR A 76 10.98 -2.83 -12.48
CA THR A 76 12.29 -3.02 -11.86
C THR A 76 12.18 -2.81 -10.35
N PRO A 77 12.57 -3.79 -9.53
CA PRO A 77 12.43 -3.66 -8.08
C PRO A 77 13.27 -2.52 -7.53
N SER A 78 12.70 -1.74 -6.62
CA SER A 78 13.42 -0.67 -5.92
C SER A 78 14.00 -1.15 -4.60
N SER A 79 13.70 -2.38 -4.20
CA SER A 79 14.20 -2.98 -2.97
C SER A 79 14.23 -4.50 -3.11
N SER A 80 14.89 -5.17 -2.18
CA SER A 80 14.90 -6.63 -2.15
C SER A 80 13.50 -7.17 -1.83
N PRO A 81 13.15 -8.36 -2.35
CA PRO A 81 11.86 -8.97 -2.01
C PRO A 81 11.73 -9.24 -0.52
N THR A 82 10.53 -9.03 0.02
CA THR A 82 10.23 -9.21 1.43
C THR A 82 8.88 -9.89 1.60
N GLN A 83 8.57 -10.29 2.83
CA GLN A 83 7.24 -10.81 3.16
C GLN A 83 6.24 -9.68 3.40
N ARG A 84 6.73 -8.54 3.81
CA ARG A 84 5.92 -7.40 4.19
C ARG A 84 6.60 -6.11 3.77
N ALA A 85 5.84 -5.15 3.27
CA ALA A 85 6.39 -3.87 2.85
C ALA A 85 5.44 -2.72 3.16
N PHE A 86 6.03 -1.58 3.54
CA PHE A 86 5.31 -0.32 3.60
C PHE A 86 5.22 0.27 2.20
N ILE A 87 4.04 0.77 1.85
CA ILE A 87 3.79 1.34 0.53
C ILE A 87 3.59 2.83 0.65
N LYS A 88 4.29 3.57 -0.19
CA LYS A 88 4.15 5.01 -0.32
C LYS A 88 3.48 5.37 -1.64
N ASN A 89 3.15 6.63 -1.78
CA ASN A 89 2.57 7.16 -3.00
C ASN A 89 3.47 6.87 -4.20
N ASN A 90 2.87 6.47 -5.31
CA ASN A 90 3.53 6.11 -6.57
C ASN A 90 4.36 4.83 -6.52
N GLU A 91 4.26 4.06 -5.47
CA GLU A 91 4.91 2.75 -5.41
C GLU A 91 3.94 1.65 -5.81
N GLY A 92 4.45 0.64 -6.47
CA GLY A 92 3.71 -0.54 -6.88
C GLY A 92 4.23 -1.79 -6.20
N LEU A 93 3.38 -2.80 -6.16
CA LEU A 93 3.70 -4.12 -5.60
C LEU A 93 3.71 -5.16 -6.70
N VAL A 94 4.76 -5.98 -6.70
CA VAL A 94 4.93 -7.08 -7.64
C VAL A 94 5.25 -8.35 -6.85
N ALA A 95 4.60 -9.45 -7.20
CA ALA A 95 4.91 -10.73 -6.58
C ALA A 95 6.22 -11.28 -7.13
N ARG A 96 7.05 -11.80 -6.25
CA ARG A 96 8.37 -12.35 -6.60
C ARG A 96 8.54 -13.73 -5.97
N GLN A 97 9.27 -14.57 -6.66
CA GLN A 97 9.67 -15.87 -6.14
C GLN A 97 11.10 -16.13 -6.61
N ASN A 98 12.02 -16.39 -5.67
CA ASN A 98 13.43 -16.58 -5.97
C ASN A 98 13.99 -15.43 -6.83
N ALA A 99 13.63 -14.19 -6.49
CA ALA A 99 14.06 -12.98 -7.17
C ALA A 99 13.56 -12.85 -8.62
N VAL A 100 12.54 -13.61 -9.00
CA VAL A 100 11.94 -13.57 -10.33
C VAL A 100 10.49 -13.11 -10.22
N PRO A 101 10.01 -12.23 -11.12
CA PRO A 101 8.60 -11.86 -11.12
C PRO A 101 7.70 -13.08 -11.38
N VAL A 102 6.57 -13.13 -10.70
CA VAL A 102 5.63 -14.24 -10.81
C VAL A 102 4.51 -13.87 -11.76
N ARG A 103 4.25 -14.75 -12.73
CA ARG A 103 3.14 -14.60 -13.65
C ARG A 103 1.94 -15.36 -13.12
N GLY A 104 0.76 -14.80 -13.31
CA GLY A 104 -0.46 -15.47 -12.90
C GLY A 104 -1.70 -14.74 -13.36
N LYS A 105 -2.84 -15.30 -13.07
CA LYS A 105 -4.14 -14.73 -13.40
C LYS A 105 -4.80 -14.07 -12.20
N HIS A 106 -4.41 -14.44 -10.99
CA HIS A 106 -5.00 -13.92 -9.77
C HIS A 106 -3.88 -13.60 -8.78
N MET A 107 -3.82 -12.35 -8.37
CA MET A 107 -2.90 -11.89 -7.34
C MET A 107 -3.74 -11.40 -6.17
N SER A 108 -3.41 -11.83 -4.96
CA SER A 108 -4.05 -11.31 -3.77
C SER A 108 -3.02 -10.99 -2.71
N PHE A 109 -3.34 -10.03 -1.87
CA PHE A 109 -2.51 -9.67 -0.72
C PHE A 109 -3.36 -8.92 0.29
N THR A 110 -2.86 -8.85 1.51
CA THR A 110 -3.52 -8.15 2.60
C THR A 110 -2.94 -6.75 2.71
N LEU A 111 -3.81 -5.76 2.82
CA LEU A 111 -3.43 -4.38 3.10
C LEU A 111 -3.88 -4.03 4.51
N LYS A 112 -2.94 -3.58 5.31
CA LYS A 112 -3.23 -3.04 6.62
C LYS A 112 -3.05 -1.53 6.55
N ILE A 113 -4.13 -0.80 6.83
CA ILE A 113 -4.16 0.65 6.69
C ILE A 113 -4.28 1.25 8.09
N VAL A 114 -3.28 2.02 8.48
CA VAL A 114 -3.21 2.63 9.81
C VAL A 114 -3.21 4.14 9.64
N PRO A 115 -4.30 4.83 10.00
CA PRO A 115 -4.30 6.28 10.00
C PRO A 115 -3.37 6.82 11.10
N VAL A 116 -2.60 7.83 10.75
CA VAL A 116 -1.70 8.52 11.68
C VAL A 116 -2.00 10.01 11.58
N ILE A 117 -2.44 10.60 12.67
CA ILE A 117 -2.82 12.02 12.69
C ILE A 117 -2.07 12.73 13.80
N ASN A 118 -1.90 14.05 13.65
CA ASN A 118 -1.26 14.84 14.71
C ASN A 118 -2.28 15.25 15.78
N ASN A 119 -1.80 15.80 16.87
CA ASN A 119 -2.67 16.21 17.98
C ASN A 119 -3.68 17.28 17.59
N SER A 120 -3.33 18.15 16.67
CA SER A 120 -4.22 19.20 16.20
C SER A 120 -5.43 18.59 15.48
N GLN A 121 -5.20 17.67 14.56
CA GLN A 121 -6.27 16.98 13.86
C GLN A 121 -7.11 16.15 14.82
N LEU A 122 -6.48 15.51 15.79
CA LEU A 122 -7.17 14.67 16.75
C LEU A 122 -8.20 15.49 17.54
N ARG A 123 -7.87 16.72 17.90
CA ARG A 123 -8.82 17.60 18.57
C ARG A 123 -9.99 17.96 17.68
N HIS A 124 -9.73 18.16 16.40
CA HIS A 124 -10.78 18.53 15.44
C HIS A 124 -11.70 17.37 15.10
N VAL A 125 -11.26 16.12 15.25
CA VAL A 125 -12.12 14.97 15.04
C VAL A 125 -13.37 15.03 15.95
N ALA A 126 -13.19 15.52 17.18
CA ALA A 126 -14.31 15.65 18.11
C ALA A 126 -15.35 16.67 17.63
N ASP A 127 -14.98 17.58 16.74
CA ASP A 127 -15.85 18.59 16.17
C ASP A 127 -16.44 18.17 14.82
N ASN A 128 -16.47 16.86 14.53
CA ASN A 128 -16.98 16.31 13.27
C ASN A 128 -16.18 16.76 12.05
N THR A 129 -14.91 17.04 12.23
CA THR A 129 -14.05 17.34 11.10
C THR A 129 -13.88 16.11 10.23
N LEU A 130 -14.13 16.28 8.93
CA LEU A 130 -14.03 15.20 7.97
C LEU A 130 -12.56 14.90 7.68
N LEU A 131 -12.13 13.68 7.95
CA LEU A 131 -10.80 13.20 7.59
C LEU A 131 -10.93 12.36 6.34
N GLU A 132 -10.22 12.77 5.30
CA GLU A 132 -10.30 12.12 4.00
C GLU A 132 -8.93 11.70 3.51
N SER A 133 -8.92 10.64 2.73
CA SER A 133 -7.78 10.25 1.94
C SER A 133 -8.21 10.04 0.50
N ASN A 134 -7.37 10.47 -0.41
CA ASN A 134 -7.63 10.33 -1.83
C ASN A 134 -6.65 9.29 -2.38
N MET A 135 -7.10 8.03 -2.41
CA MET A 135 -6.30 6.91 -2.89
C MET A 135 -6.92 6.31 -4.14
N ALA A 136 -6.07 5.97 -5.09
CA ALA A 136 -6.47 5.20 -6.26
C ALA A 136 -5.43 4.12 -6.51
N TRP A 137 -5.89 2.98 -7.05
CA TRP A 137 -5.01 1.87 -7.37
C TRP A 137 -5.03 1.64 -8.87
N GLU A 138 -3.85 1.43 -9.44
CA GLU A 138 -3.70 1.22 -10.88
C GLU A 138 -3.05 -0.14 -11.10
N LEU A 139 -3.74 -1.00 -11.85
CA LEU A 139 -3.19 -2.29 -12.24
C LEU A 139 -2.46 -2.15 -13.58
N LEU A 140 -1.20 -2.52 -13.58
CA LEU A 140 -0.40 -2.62 -14.80
C LEU A 140 0.07 -4.06 -14.96
N THR A 141 0.24 -4.48 -16.19
CA THR A 141 0.66 -5.85 -16.48
C THR A 141 1.82 -5.87 -17.46
N GLN A 142 2.58 -6.96 -17.42
CA GLN A 142 3.70 -7.21 -18.29
C GLN A 142 3.68 -8.66 -18.73
N GLU A 143 4.00 -8.91 -19.95
CA GLU A 143 4.07 -10.27 -20.49
C GLU A 143 5.21 -11.11 -19.92
#